data_172e20b73e780a312da52756f9dab706
#
_entry.id   172e20b73e780a312da52756f9dab706
#
_cell.length_a   1.000
_cell.length_b   1.000
_cell.length_c   1.000
_cell.angle_alpha   90.00
_cell.angle_beta   90.00
_cell.angle_gamma   90.00
#
_symmetry.space_group_name_H-M   'P 1'
#
loop_
_entity.id
_entity.type
_entity.pdbx_description
1 polymer ?
#
loop_
_entity_poly.entity_id
_entity_poly.type
_entity_poly.pdbx_seq_one_letter_code
_entity_poly.pdbx_strand_id
1 'polypeptide(L)'
;MAEQIGGQIFIDTWGLVNPGAPQRAADYGQTAASVSHDGNGVYGARFMCAAIAKAFETSDIDEIVDAGLRELPEVCTYRSVMEAVRAFHKAHPENWRDCMELLFRDWGYDKYPGVCHIIPNAGVCMMALLYGEGKFDRTVEIATMAGWDTDCNAGNVGTILGVATGIAGIPRKYLDPINDAIVCSGISGYLNILDIPSFCREAALLGYRIAGEEAPQDLKKAYRPGEVYFDFELPGSTHNIRLSDPFRCRA
;
A
#
# COMPACT_ATOMS: atom_id res chain seq x y z
N MET A 1 22.60 -3.26 -6.59
CA MET A 1 21.38 -4.15 -6.55
C MET A 1 20.53 -3.97 -5.30
N ALA A 2 21.05 -3.37 -4.25
CA ALA A 2 20.31 -3.17 -2.99
C ALA A 2 19.22 -2.08 -3.04
N GLU A 3 19.13 -1.31 -4.10
CA GLU A 3 18.17 -0.21 -4.25
C GLU A 3 17.07 -0.52 -5.28
N GLN A 4 16.62 -1.77 -5.33
CA GLN A 4 15.51 -2.20 -6.18
C GLN A 4 14.17 -2.02 -5.47
N ILE A 5 13.09 -2.07 -6.24
CA ILE A 5 11.72 -1.78 -5.78
C ILE A 5 11.24 -2.68 -4.61
N GLY A 6 11.84 -3.86 -4.44
CA GLY A 6 11.50 -4.76 -3.35
C GLY A 6 11.57 -4.12 -1.96
N GLY A 7 12.49 -3.16 -1.75
CA GLY A 7 12.57 -2.40 -0.51
C GLY A 7 11.33 -1.55 -0.20
N GLN A 8 10.57 -1.19 -1.23
CA GLN A 8 9.35 -0.38 -1.14
C GLN A 8 8.08 -1.22 -1.16
N ILE A 9 7.99 -2.26 -2.02
CA ILE A 9 6.72 -2.99 -2.20
C ILE A 9 6.44 -4.03 -1.10
N PHE A 10 7.46 -4.67 -0.53
CA PHE A 10 7.25 -5.73 0.47
C PHE A 10 7.05 -5.21 1.90
N ILE A 11 6.64 -3.96 2.08
CA ILE A 11 6.74 -3.27 3.35
C ILE A 11 5.39 -2.80 3.92
N ASP A 12 4.33 -2.79 3.13
CA ASP A 12 3.04 -2.19 3.47
C ASP A 12 2.48 -2.67 4.81
N THR A 13 2.66 -3.96 5.12
CA THR A 13 2.19 -4.55 6.39
C THR A 13 2.71 -3.80 7.62
N TRP A 14 3.97 -3.30 7.58
CA TRP A 14 4.55 -2.56 8.71
C TRP A 14 3.92 -1.19 8.91
N GLY A 15 3.42 -0.57 7.83
CA GLY A 15 2.57 0.61 7.91
C GLY A 15 1.18 0.28 8.48
N LEU A 16 0.55 -0.80 7.97
CA LEU A 16 -0.80 -1.21 8.35
C LEU A 16 -0.93 -1.59 9.83
N VAL A 17 0.09 -2.21 10.43
CA VAL A 17 0.08 -2.61 11.85
C VAL A 17 0.53 -1.51 12.82
N ASN A 18 0.77 -0.30 12.31
CA ASN A 18 1.17 0.86 13.10
C ASN A 18 0.28 2.10 12.83
N PRO A 19 -1.06 1.99 12.91
CA PRO A 19 -1.96 3.12 12.62
C PRO A 19 -1.60 4.33 13.48
N GLY A 20 -1.52 5.54 12.87
CA GLY A 20 -1.24 6.79 13.56
C GLY A 20 0.15 6.91 14.18
N ALA A 21 1.07 6.01 13.86
CA ALA A 21 2.44 6.02 14.39
C ALA A 21 3.50 5.99 13.26
N PRO A 22 3.61 7.05 12.43
CA PRO A 22 4.47 7.08 11.24
C PRO A 22 5.94 6.74 11.52
N GLN A 23 6.53 7.31 12.58
CA GLN A 23 7.93 7.04 12.94
C GLN A 23 8.15 5.57 13.29
N ARG A 24 7.29 4.98 14.14
CA ARG A 24 7.40 3.56 14.50
C ARG A 24 7.21 2.66 13.27
N ALA A 25 6.27 2.99 12.40
CA ALA A 25 6.07 2.29 11.14
C ALA A 25 7.32 2.34 10.26
N ALA A 26 7.94 3.52 10.11
CA ALA A 26 9.18 3.71 9.37
C ALA A 26 10.35 2.89 9.93
N ASP A 27 10.50 2.84 11.26
CA ASP A 27 11.57 2.08 11.92
C ASP A 27 11.39 0.56 11.73
N TYR A 28 10.15 0.07 11.77
CA TYR A 28 9.85 -1.33 11.48
C TYR A 28 10.09 -1.65 10.01
N GLY A 29 9.64 -0.78 9.09
CA GLY A 29 9.88 -0.90 7.67
C GLY A 29 11.38 -0.91 7.35
N GLN A 30 12.16 -0.02 7.94
CA GLN A 30 13.62 0.00 7.84
C GLN A 30 14.22 -1.34 8.26
N THR A 31 13.84 -1.85 9.43
CA THR A 31 14.36 -3.11 9.95
C THR A 31 14.08 -4.26 9.01
N ALA A 32 12.86 -4.37 8.51
CA ALA A 32 12.45 -5.41 7.58
C ALA A 32 13.16 -5.29 6.22
N ALA A 33 13.22 -4.09 5.64
CA ALA A 33 13.87 -3.86 4.35
C ALA A 33 15.39 -4.11 4.41
N SER A 34 16.04 -3.80 5.54
CA SER A 34 17.49 -3.98 5.71
C SER A 34 17.95 -5.44 5.65
N VAL A 35 17.04 -6.41 5.67
CA VAL A 35 17.37 -7.83 5.44
C VAL A 35 17.90 -8.07 4.03
N SER A 36 17.42 -7.30 3.04
CA SER A 36 17.73 -7.53 1.63
C SER A 36 18.07 -6.26 0.82
N HIS A 37 17.84 -5.08 1.39
CA HIS A 37 18.02 -3.79 0.71
C HIS A 37 18.89 -2.85 1.55
N ASP A 38 19.38 -1.77 0.90
CA ASP A 38 20.18 -0.73 1.54
C ASP A 38 19.92 0.63 0.85
N GLY A 39 20.45 1.71 1.42
CA GLY A 39 20.37 3.06 0.84
C GLY A 39 18.94 3.48 0.51
N ASN A 40 18.70 3.92 -0.73
CA ASN A 40 17.36 4.35 -1.16
C ASN A 40 16.31 3.24 -1.09
N GLY A 41 16.70 1.94 -1.17
CA GLY A 41 15.80 0.81 -0.97
C GLY A 41 15.18 0.81 0.42
N VAL A 42 15.96 1.11 1.45
CA VAL A 42 15.50 1.25 2.83
C VAL A 42 14.72 2.56 3.03
N TYR A 43 15.13 3.64 2.36
CA TYR A 43 14.39 4.91 2.44
C TYR A 43 12.98 4.80 1.86
N GLY A 44 12.81 4.03 0.77
CA GLY A 44 11.48 3.72 0.25
C GLY A 44 10.59 3.01 1.27
N ALA A 45 11.15 2.05 2.01
CA ALA A 45 10.45 1.38 3.10
C ALA A 45 10.00 2.36 4.19
N ARG A 46 10.88 3.24 4.65
CA ARG A 46 10.56 4.26 5.66
C ARG A 46 9.42 5.15 5.19
N PHE A 47 9.52 5.66 3.94
CA PHE A 47 8.50 6.52 3.36
C PHE A 47 7.13 5.85 3.29
N MET A 48 7.06 4.65 2.69
CA MET A 48 5.79 3.96 2.49
C MET A 48 5.12 3.58 3.81
N CYS A 49 5.88 3.01 4.77
CA CYS A 49 5.32 2.67 6.07
C CYS A 49 4.78 3.88 6.81
N ALA A 50 5.51 5.00 6.81
CA ALA A 50 5.06 6.23 7.46
C ALA A 50 3.82 6.83 6.78
N ALA A 51 3.78 6.84 5.44
CA ALA A 51 2.64 7.32 4.68
C ALA A 51 1.37 6.47 4.95
N ILE A 52 1.50 5.14 4.94
CA ILE A 52 0.40 4.22 5.26
C ILE A 52 -0.09 4.43 6.70
N ALA A 53 0.83 4.53 7.67
CA ALA A 53 0.46 4.77 9.06
C ALA A 53 -0.27 6.10 9.25
N LYS A 54 0.14 7.16 8.52
CA LYS A 54 -0.52 8.48 8.53
C LYS A 54 -1.89 8.45 7.87
N ALA A 55 -2.07 7.66 6.83
CA ALA A 55 -3.33 7.53 6.11
C ALA A 55 -4.52 7.05 6.97
N PHE A 56 -4.26 6.43 8.13
CA PHE A 56 -5.32 6.12 9.12
C PHE A 56 -5.90 7.35 9.81
N GLU A 57 -5.19 8.49 9.79
CA GLU A 57 -5.60 9.71 10.50
C GLU A 57 -6.19 10.78 9.57
N THR A 58 -5.83 10.75 8.29
CA THR A 58 -6.21 11.77 7.33
C THR A 58 -6.34 11.21 5.92
N SER A 59 -7.19 11.84 5.12
CA SER A 59 -7.27 11.62 3.67
C SER A 59 -6.57 12.71 2.86
N ASP A 60 -5.95 13.69 3.52
CA ASP A 60 -5.15 14.73 2.87
C ASP A 60 -3.83 14.15 2.38
N ILE A 61 -3.65 14.13 1.05
CA ILE A 61 -2.48 13.54 0.40
C ILE A 61 -1.20 14.31 0.76
N ASP A 62 -1.26 15.62 0.91
CA ASP A 62 -0.08 16.41 1.28
C ASP A 62 0.38 16.08 2.71
N GLU A 63 -0.54 15.91 3.66
CA GLU A 63 -0.20 15.47 5.02
C GLU A 63 0.39 14.05 5.05
N ILE A 64 -0.17 13.13 4.25
CA ILE A 64 0.32 11.75 4.13
C ILE A 64 1.74 11.71 3.57
N VAL A 65 1.97 12.43 2.47
CA VAL A 65 3.28 12.54 1.82
C VAL A 65 4.30 13.21 2.75
N ASP A 66 3.91 14.27 3.45
CA ASP A 66 4.79 14.96 4.40
C ASP A 66 5.19 14.06 5.57
N ALA A 67 4.30 13.19 6.04
CA ALA A 67 4.64 12.21 7.06
C ALA A 67 5.71 11.23 6.56
N GLY A 68 5.58 10.73 5.33
CA GLY A 68 6.60 9.87 4.70
C GLY A 68 7.94 10.60 4.51
N LEU A 69 7.92 11.82 3.99
CA LEU A 69 9.13 12.61 3.76
C LEU A 69 9.88 12.94 5.07
N ARG A 70 9.19 13.16 6.18
CA ARG A 70 9.83 13.42 7.48
C ARG A 70 10.73 12.28 7.95
N GLU A 71 10.44 11.06 7.54
CA GLU A 71 11.19 9.86 7.93
C GLU A 71 12.42 9.60 7.06
N LEU A 72 12.69 10.44 6.06
CA LEU A 72 13.85 10.34 5.18
C LEU A 72 14.98 11.24 5.62
N PRO A 73 16.26 10.88 5.33
CA PRO A 73 17.38 11.80 5.47
C PRO A 73 17.11 13.12 4.71
N GLU A 74 17.65 14.22 5.22
CA GLU A 74 17.52 15.53 4.55
C GLU A 74 18.11 15.52 3.13
N VAL A 75 19.17 14.74 2.92
CA VAL A 75 19.84 14.60 1.62
C VAL A 75 19.85 13.12 1.22
N CYS A 76 18.98 12.75 0.30
CA CYS A 76 19.01 11.44 -0.37
C CYS A 76 18.29 11.52 -1.72
N THR A 77 18.63 10.60 -2.62
CA THR A 77 18.05 10.59 -3.98
C THR A 77 16.55 10.31 -3.97
N TYR A 78 16.08 9.46 -3.05
CA TYR A 78 14.65 9.16 -2.90
C TYR A 78 13.85 10.44 -2.58
N ARG A 79 14.31 11.25 -1.61
CA ARG A 79 13.70 12.56 -1.33
C ARG A 79 13.75 13.49 -2.54
N SER A 80 14.88 13.52 -3.24
CA SER A 80 15.07 14.44 -4.38
C SER A 80 14.07 14.18 -5.50
N VAL A 81 13.79 12.91 -5.86
CA VAL A 81 12.78 12.60 -6.88
C VAL A 81 11.37 12.96 -6.41
N MET A 82 11.05 12.70 -5.15
CA MET A 82 9.74 13.04 -4.57
C MET A 82 9.48 14.55 -4.60
N GLU A 83 10.47 15.34 -4.20
CA GLU A 83 10.40 16.81 -4.21
C GLU A 83 10.37 17.38 -5.63
N ALA A 84 11.09 16.78 -6.58
CA ALA A 84 11.04 17.20 -7.99
C ALA A 84 9.64 17.01 -8.59
N VAL A 85 9.00 15.86 -8.31
CA VAL A 85 7.62 15.59 -8.75
C VAL A 85 6.63 16.56 -8.07
N ARG A 86 6.78 16.82 -6.78
CA ARG A 86 5.93 17.78 -6.05
C ARG A 86 6.06 19.20 -6.61
N ALA A 87 7.28 19.64 -6.90
CA ALA A 87 7.52 20.95 -7.49
C ALA A 87 6.92 21.06 -8.90
N PHE A 88 7.04 20.00 -9.69
CA PHE A 88 6.45 19.95 -11.03
C PHE A 88 4.91 20.00 -10.97
N HIS A 89 4.30 19.19 -10.10
CA HIS A 89 2.84 19.19 -9.91
C HIS A 89 2.30 20.59 -9.53
N LYS A 90 2.98 21.31 -8.64
CA LYS A 90 2.60 22.69 -8.28
C LYS A 90 2.58 23.64 -9.45
N ALA A 91 3.48 23.44 -10.42
CA ALA A 91 3.57 24.28 -11.61
C ALA A 91 2.65 23.82 -12.76
N HIS A 92 2.35 22.51 -12.81
CA HIS A 92 1.61 21.85 -13.90
C HIS A 92 0.60 20.84 -13.33
N PRO A 93 -0.48 21.28 -12.67
CA PRO A 93 -1.40 20.37 -11.95
C PRO A 93 -2.37 19.62 -12.86
N GLU A 94 -2.52 19.99 -14.13
CA GLU A 94 -3.60 19.50 -14.99
C GLU A 94 -3.31 18.13 -15.61
N ASN A 95 -2.06 17.84 -15.94
CA ASN A 95 -1.72 16.68 -16.77
C ASN A 95 -0.55 15.87 -16.21
N TRP A 96 -0.85 14.72 -15.63
CA TRP A 96 0.16 13.81 -15.08
C TRP A 96 1.14 13.29 -16.15
N ARG A 97 0.75 13.26 -17.44
CA ARG A 97 1.62 12.80 -18.53
C ARG A 97 2.81 13.71 -18.74
N ASP A 98 2.63 15.01 -18.53
CA ASP A 98 3.75 15.96 -18.60
C ASP A 98 4.74 15.74 -17.45
N CYS A 99 4.24 15.33 -16.29
CA CYS A 99 5.09 14.90 -15.17
C CYS A 99 5.80 13.56 -15.47
N MET A 100 5.16 12.65 -16.19
CA MET A 100 5.79 11.41 -16.63
C MET A 100 6.93 11.68 -17.63
N GLU A 101 6.79 12.66 -18.52
CA GLU A 101 7.88 13.10 -19.39
C GLU A 101 9.08 13.67 -18.61
N LEU A 102 8.83 14.41 -17.51
CA LEU A 102 9.87 14.82 -16.58
C LEU A 102 10.60 13.59 -15.99
N LEU A 103 9.84 12.59 -15.54
CA LEU A 103 10.41 11.37 -14.98
C LEU A 103 11.24 10.60 -16.01
N PHE A 104 10.77 10.45 -17.24
CA PHE A 104 11.54 9.84 -18.33
C PHE A 104 12.84 10.56 -18.58
N ARG A 105 12.80 11.90 -18.65
CA ARG A 105 13.96 12.71 -18.97
C ARG A 105 15.01 12.73 -17.87
N ASP A 106 14.60 12.89 -16.61
CA ASP A 106 15.50 13.23 -15.51
C ASP A 106 15.72 12.07 -14.51
N TRP A 107 14.79 11.10 -14.42
CA TRP A 107 14.76 10.06 -13.40
C TRP A 107 14.52 8.65 -13.94
N GLY A 108 14.70 8.43 -15.26
CA GLY A 108 14.39 7.17 -15.92
C GLY A 108 15.34 6.02 -15.57
N TYR A 109 14.92 4.80 -15.90
CA TYR A 109 15.71 3.58 -15.68
C TYR A 109 17.07 3.57 -16.39
N ASP A 110 17.26 4.39 -17.42
CA ASP A 110 18.54 4.58 -18.10
C ASP A 110 19.61 5.20 -17.20
N LYS A 111 19.21 5.83 -16.08
CA LYS A 111 20.10 6.52 -15.12
C LYS A 111 20.42 5.70 -13.88
N TYR A 112 19.71 4.60 -13.67
CA TYR A 112 19.83 3.81 -12.44
C TYR A 112 20.09 2.34 -12.77
N PRO A 113 21.06 1.67 -12.09
CA PRO A 113 21.42 0.29 -12.39
C PRO A 113 20.36 -0.70 -11.88
N GLY A 114 20.24 -1.80 -12.58
CA GLY A 114 19.33 -2.91 -12.21
C GLY A 114 18.09 -2.98 -13.06
N VAL A 115 17.20 -3.88 -12.72
CA VAL A 115 16.00 -4.20 -13.52
C VAL A 115 14.85 -3.27 -13.16
N CYS A 116 14.69 -2.98 -11.87
CA CYS A 116 13.56 -2.24 -11.34
C CYS A 116 14.00 -1.35 -10.17
N HIS A 117 14.77 -0.30 -10.51
CA HIS A 117 15.34 0.58 -9.49
C HIS A 117 14.25 1.39 -8.78
N ILE A 118 14.41 1.58 -7.46
CA ILE A 118 13.40 2.22 -6.61
C ILE A 118 13.14 3.69 -6.97
N ILE A 119 14.14 4.44 -7.44
CA ILE A 119 14.02 5.88 -7.69
C ILE A 119 13.00 6.23 -8.78
N PRO A 120 13.04 5.63 -10.01
CA PRO A 120 11.99 5.86 -11.00
C PRO A 120 10.59 5.56 -10.45
N ASN A 121 10.46 4.48 -9.70
CA ASN A 121 9.20 4.01 -9.14
C ASN A 121 8.68 4.91 -8.01
N ALA A 122 9.55 5.43 -7.15
CA ALA A 122 9.19 6.45 -6.18
C ALA A 122 8.59 7.70 -6.85
N GLY A 123 9.18 8.14 -7.96
CA GLY A 123 8.65 9.23 -8.76
C GLY A 123 7.24 8.94 -9.29
N VAL A 124 7.00 7.73 -9.81
CA VAL A 124 5.67 7.31 -10.28
C VAL A 124 4.65 7.26 -9.14
N CYS A 125 5.01 6.70 -7.99
CA CYS A 125 4.13 6.68 -6.82
C CYS A 125 3.75 8.10 -6.38
N MET A 126 4.72 9.00 -6.28
CA MET A 126 4.48 10.40 -5.91
C MET A 126 3.59 11.10 -6.94
N MET A 127 3.86 10.93 -8.23
CA MET A 127 3.03 11.46 -9.30
C MET A 127 1.58 10.96 -9.19
N ALA A 128 1.40 9.65 -9.02
CA ALA A 128 0.08 9.05 -8.90
C ALA A 128 -0.71 9.58 -7.68
N LEU A 129 -0.05 9.72 -6.52
CA LEU A 129 -0.67 10.28 -5.32
C LEU A 129 -1.15 11.72 -5.53
N LEU A 130 -0.31 12.58 -6.12
CA LEU A 130 -0.63 13.99 -6.30
C LEU A 130 -1.70 14.23 -7.38
N TYR A 131 -1.57 13.59 -8.55
CA TYR A 131 -2.53 13.76 -9.66
C TYR A 131 -3.79 12.89 -9.51
N GLY A 132 -3.80 11.97 -8.56
CA GLY A 132 -4.96 11.14 -8.22
C GLY A 132 -6.06 11.88 -7.48
N GLU A 133 -5.78 13.08 -6.95
CA GLU A 133 -6.76 13.94 -6.27
C GLU A 133 -7.47 13.25 -5.10
N GLY A 134 -6.79 12.37 -4.38
CA GLY A 134 -7.37 11.59 -3.28
C GLY A 134 -8.39 10.52 -3.71
N LYS A 135 -8.52 10.25 -5.01
CA LYS A 135 -9.43 9.23 -5.56
C LYS A 135 -8.69 7.93 -5.80
N PHE A 136 -9.15 6.84 -5.19
CA PHE A 136 -8.53 5.52 -5.29
C PHE A 136 -8.34 5.07 -6.74
N ASP A 137 -9.42 5.06 -7.53
CA ASP A 137 -9.39 4.58 -8.92
C ASP A 137 -8.47 5.40 -9.81
N ARG A 138 -8.51 6.72 -9.70
CA ARG A 138 -7.66 7.61 -10.48
C ARG A 138 -6.18 7.43 -10.12
N THR A 139 -5.86 7.29 -8.84
CA THR A 139 -4.49 7.09 -8.37
C THR A 139 -3.91 5.78 -8.87
N VAL A 140 -4.65 4.67 -8.73
CA VAL A 140 -4.24 3.35 -9.22
C VAL A 140 -4.12 3.34 -10.75
N GLU A 141 -5.05 3.99 -11.46
CA GLU A 141 -5.01 4.12 -12.91
C GLU A 141 -3.75 4.86 -13.38
N ILE A 142 -3.40 5.99 -12.79
CA ILE A 142 -2.20 6.76 -13.13
C ILE A 142 -0.94 5.91 -12.88
N ALA A 143 -0.81 5.26 -11.73
CA ALA A 143 0.33 4.40 -11.41
C ALA A 143 0.49 3.26 -12.42
N THR A 144 -0.63 2.64 -12.83
CA THR A 144 -0.63 1.55 -13.82
C THR A 144 -0.30 2.06 -15.22
N MET A 145 -0.90 3.17 -15.65
CA MET A 145 -0.72 3.74 -16.98
C MET A 145 0.67 4.37 -17.20
N ALA A 146 1.41 4.66 -16.13
CA ALA A 146 2.79 5.13 -16.19
C ALA A 146 3.74 4.10 -16.83
N GLY A 147 3.42 2.81 -16.78
CA GLY A 147 4.12 1.73 -17.49
C GLY A 147 5.42 1.26 -16.84
N TRP A 148 5.84 1.85 -15.73
CA TRP A 148 7.01 1.42 -14.94
C TRP A 148 6.55 0.64 -13.73
N ASP A 149 6.99 -0.63 -13.60
CA ASP A 149 6.69 -1.52 -12.48
C ASP A 149 5.25 -1.37 -11.94
N THR A 150 4.32 -1.59 -12.84
CA THR A 150 2.92 -1.18 -12.68
C THR A 150 2.21 -1.84 -11.50
N ASP A 151 2.53 -3.10 -11.21
CA ASP A 151 1.97 -3.87 -10.10
C ASP A 151 2.47 -3.34 -8.74
N CYS A 152 3.78 -3.15 -8.59
CA CYS A 152 4.36 -2.62 -7.36
C CYS A 152 3.88 -1.19 -7.08
N ASN A 153 3.95 -0.31 -8.07
CA ASN A 153 3.55 1.09 -7.91
C ASN A 153 2.05 1.21 -7.58
N ALA A 154 1.19 0.48 -8.32
CA ALA A 154 -0.24 0.47 -8.06
C ALA A 154 -0.58 -0.17 -6.70
N GLY A 155 0.16 -1.20 -6.28
CA GLY A 155 0.04 -1.81 -4.96
C GLY A 155 0.30 -0.80 -3.84
N ASN A 156 1.45 -0.13 -3.86
CA ASN A 156 1.80 0.86 -2.84
C ASN A 156 0.79 2.02 -2.74
N VAL A 157 0.48 2.69 -3.87
CA VAL A 157 -0.45 3.81 -3.82
C VAL A 157 -1.88 3.35 -3.52
N GLY A 158 -2.25 2.15 -3.96
CA GLY A 158 -3.52 1.51 -3.63
C GLY A 158 -3.67 1.23 -2.14
N THR A 159 -2.60 0.77 -1.46
CA THR A 159 -2.59 0.61 0.00
C THR A 159 -2.80 1.95 0.70
N ILE A 160 -2.04 3.00 0.32
CA ILE A 160 -2.18 4.33 0.92
C ILE A 160 -3.61 4.86 0.75
N LEU A 161 -4.14 4.85 -0.49
CA LEU A 161 -5.49 5.36 -0.77
C LEU A 161 -6.59 4.48 -0.19
N GLY A 162 -6.39 3.15 -0.16
CA GLY A 162 -7.33 2.22 0.46
C GLY A 162 -7.50 2.49 1.95
N VAL A 163 -6.40 2.79 2.66
CA VAL A 163 -6.44 3.19 4.07
C VAL A 163 -7.07 4.57 4.23
N ALA A 164 -6.63 5.57 3.45
CA ALA A 164 -7.08 6.96 3.55
C ALA A 164 -8.58 7.14 3.27
N THR A 165 -9.12 6.38 2.31
CA THR A 165 -10.53 6.51 1.88
C THR A 165 -11.46 5.46 2.49
N GLY A 166 -10.88 4.42 3.10
CA GLY A 166 -11.62 3.26 3.57
C GLY A 166 -12.28 2.46 2.45
N ILE A 167 -12.94 1.36 2.81
CA ILE A 167 -13.58 0.45 1.85
C ILE A 167 -14.66 1.14 0.98
N ALA A 168 -15.32 2.16 1.53
CA ALA A 168 -16.33 2.92 0.80
C ALA A 168 -15.74 3.77 -0.34
N GLY A 169 -14.46 4.12 -0.25
CA GLY A 169 -13.73 4.85 -1.28
C GLY A 169 -13.19 3.98 -2.41
N ILE A 170 -13.25 2.65 -2.26
CA ILE A 170 -12.76 1.70 -3.28
C ILE A 170 -13.92 1.29 -4.19
N PRO A 171 -13.87 1.61 -5.51
CA PRO A 171 -14.93 1.24 -6.44
C PRO A 171 -15.10 -0.29 -6.57
N ARG A 172 -16.35 -0.74 -6.67
CA ARG A 172 -16.73 -2.17 -6.77
C ARG A 172 -15.98 -2.94 -7.87
N LYS A 173 -15.61 -2.27 -8.95
CA LYS A 173 -14.81 -2.88 -10.05
C LYS A 173 -13.47 -3.47 -9.59
N TYR A 174 -12.92 -3.00 -8.45
CA TYR A 174 -11.69 -3.54 -7.85
C TYR A 174 -11.97 -4.62 -6.80
N LEU A 175 -13.10 -4.54 -6.10
CA LEU A 175 -13.46 -5.48 -5.04
C LEU A 175 -14.05 -6.77 -5.59
N ASP A 176 -15.04 -6.66 -6.50
CA ASP A 176 -15.81 -7.81 -6.99
C ASP A 176 -14.97 -8.90 -7.68
N PRO A 177 -13.96 -8.57 -8.52
CA PRO A 177 -13.13 -9.60 -9.14
C PRO A 177 -12.22 -10.36 -8.16
N ILE A 178 -11.81 -9.72 -7.07
CA ILE A 178 -10.93 -10.32 -6.04
C ILE A 178 -11.70 -11.33 -5.20
N ASN A 179 -12.99 -11.08 -4.97
CA ASN A 179 -13.88 -11.96 -4.21
C ASN A 179 -13.34 -12.35 -2.82
N ASP A 180 -12.73 -11.38 -2.12
CA ASP A 180 -12.10 -11.51 -0.79
C ASP A 180 -11.05 -12.63 -0.66
N ALA A 181 -10.61 -13.22 -1.77
CA ALA A 181 -9.71 -14.36 -1.75
C ALA A 181 -8.28 -13.98 -2.14
N ILE A 182 -7.32 -14.48 -1.36
CA ILE A 182 -5.90 -14.49 -1.73
C ILE A 182 -5.51 -15.94 -1.95
N VAL A 183 -5.01 -16.25 -3.17
CA VAL A 183 -4.51 -17.56 -3.53
C VAL A 183 -3.04 -17.46 -3.87
N CYS A 184 -2.21 -18.16 -3.14
CA CYS A 184 -0.76 -18.18 -3.28
C CYS A 184 -0.28 -19.60 -3.61
N SER A 185 1.02 -19.75 -3.88
CA SER A 185 1.67 -21.03 -4.19
C SER A 185 2.95 -21.28 -3.37
N GLY A 186 3.00 -20.74 -2.15
CA GLY A 186 4.14 -20.90 -1.26
C GLY A 186 4.24 -22.29 -0.64
N ILE A 187 5.39 -22.59 -0.03
CA ILE A 187 5.63 -23.87 0.66
C ILE A 187 4.79 -24.03 1.94
N SER A 188 4.23 -22.96 2.44
CA SER A 188 3.41 -22.95 3.67
C SER A 188 2.00 -23.50 3.49
N GLY A 189 1.70 -24.23 2.43
CA GLY A 189 0.50 -24.96 2.08
C GLY A 189 -0.83 -24.36 2.55
N TYR A 190 -1.12 -24.46 3.84
CA TYR A 190 -2.38 -23.98 4.45
C TYR A 190 -2.56 -22.44 4.43
N LEU A 191 -1.49 -21.68 4.27
CA LEU A 191 -1.52 -20.23 4.12
C LEU A 191 -1.66 -19.78 2.65
N ASN A 192 -1.76 -20.72 1.72
CA ASN A 192 -1.90 -20.38 0.30
C ASN A 192 -3.31 -19.95 -0.10
N ILE A 193 -4.30 -20.19 0.75
CA ILE A 193 -5.68 -19.72 0.54
C ILE A 193 -6.07 -18.94 1.78
N LEU A 194 -6.22 -17.65 1.61
CA LEU A 194 -6.55 -16.72 2.67
C LEU A 194 -7.82 -15.95 2.30
N ASP A 195 -8.59 -15.63 3.32
CA ASP A 195 -9.72 -14.71 3.27
C ASP A 195 -9.24 -13.32 3.68
N ILE A 196 -9.42 -12.31 2.81
CA ILE A 196 -8.93 -10.94 3.05
C ILE A 196 -9.50 -10.34 4.34
N PRO A 197 -10.83 -10.42 4.64
CA PRO A 197 -11.37 -9.92 5.89
C PRO A 197 -10.74 -10.56 7.13
N SER A 198 -10.49 -11.88 7.10
CA SER A 198 -9.79 -12.57 8.20
C SER A 198 -8.36 -12.10 8.35
N PHE A 199 -7.63 -11.91 7.25
CA PHE A 199 -6.27 -11.36 7.27
C PHE A 199 -6.26 -9.93 7.85
N CYS A 200 -7.20 -9.07 7.45
CA CYS A 200 -7.32 -7.71 7.99
C CYS A 200 -7.58 -7.72 9.49
N ARG A 201 -8.41 -8.65 9.99
CA ARG A 201 -8.64 -8.82 11.43
C ARG A 201 -7.37 -9.21 12.18
N GLU A 202 -6.60 -10.15 11.65
CA GLU A 202 -5.32 -10.55 12.27
C GLU A 202 -4.33 -9.40 12.28
N ALA A 203 -4.22 -8.64 11.19
CA ALA A 203 -3.38 -7.45 11.11
C ALA A 203 -3.81 -6.39 12.15
N ALA A 204 -5.12 -6.15 12.31
CA ALA A 204 -5.63 -5.24 13.31
C ALA A 204 -5.30 -5.70 14.74
N LEU A 205 -5.48 -6.99 15.05
CA LEU A 205 -5.11 -7.56 16.36
C LEU A 205 -3.61 -7.42 16.64
N LEU A 206 -2.76 -7.59 15.62
CA LEU A 206 -1.33 -7.36 15.74
C LEU A 206 -1.02 -5.89 16.01
N GLY A 207 -1.72 -4.96 15.34
CA GLY A 207 -1.60 -3.52 15.56
C GLY A 207 -1.88 -3.13 17.02
N TYR A 208 -2.98 -3.63 17.61
CA TYR A 208 -3.29 -3.41 19.03
C TYR A 208 -2.19 -3.95 19.96
N ARG A 209 -1.64 -5.14 19.67
CA ARG A 209 -0.53 -5.71 20.45
C ARG A 209 0.73 -4.84 20.38
N ILE A 210 1.06 -4.34 19.19
CA ILE A 210 2.23 -3.47 18.96
C ILE A 210 2.04 -2.14 19.69
N ALA A 211 0.82 -1.60 19.70
CA ALA A 211 0.48 -0.38 20.43
C ALA A 211 0.47 -0.56 21.96
N GLY A 212 0.42 -1.80 22.45
CA GLY A 212 0.24 -2.10 23.87
C GLY A 212 -1.19 -1.84 24.35
N GLU A 213 -2.15 -1.85 23.43
CA GLU A 213 -3.57 -1.58 23.67
C GLU A 213 -4.41 -2.86 23.67
N GLU A 214 -5.55 -2.82 24.33
CA GLU A 214 -6.49 -3.92 24.33
C GLU A 214 -7.41 -3.84 23.10
N ALA A 215 -7.42 -4.91 22.28
CA ALA A 215 -8.29 -4.97 21.12
C ALA A 215 -9.78 -5.10 21.54
N PRO A 216 -10.71 -4.49 20.79
CA PRO A 216 -12.15 -4.67 20.97
C PRO A 216 -12.57 -6.14 20.97
N GLN A 217 -13.64 -6.46 21.71
CA GLN A 217 -14.09 -7.86 21.89
C GLN A 217 -14.60 -8.50 20.58
N ASP A 218 -15.18 -7.71 19.70
CA ASP A 218 -15.65 -8.15 18.38
C ASP A 218 -14.53 -8.59 17.45
N LEU A 219 -13.31 -8.03 17.63
CA LEU A 219 -12.11 -8.49 16.94
C LEU A 219 -11.51 -9.78 17.52
N LYS A 220 -11.80 -10.08 18.81
CA LYS A 220 -11.22 -11.22 19.55
C LYS A 220 -11.96 -12.54 19.34
N LYS A 221 -12.67 -12.72 18.24
CA LYS A 221 -13.37 -13.99 17.96
C LYS A 221 -12.37 -15.15 18.00
N ALA A 222 -12.57 -16.07 18.95
CA ALA A 222 -11.74 -17.25 19.05
C ALA A 222 -12.18 -18.30 18.03
N TYR A 223 -11.26 -18.72 17.18
CA TYR A 223 -11.48 -19.88 16.31
C TYR A 223 -11.29 -21.17 17.12
N ARG A 224 -12.16 -22.15 16.95
CA ARG A 224 -11.94 -23.48 17.50
C ARG A 224 -11.03 -24.27 16.55
N PRO A 225 -10.14 -25.10 17.07
CA PRO A 225 -9.36 -26.00 16.23
C PRO A 225 -10.27 -26.81 15.29
N GLY A 226 -9.99 -26.75 13.99
CA GLY A 226 -10.78 -27.46 12.98
C GLY A 226 -11.99 -26.70 12.43
N GLU A 227 -12.25 -25.47 12.90
CA GLU A 227 -13.26 -24.58 12.30
C GLU A 227 -12.62 -23.67 11.22
N VAL A 228 -13.30 -23.56 10.09
CA VAL A 228 -13.05 -22.53 9.08
C VAL A 228 -14.15 -21.48 9.24
N TYR A 229 -13.76 -20.24 9.48
CA TYR A 229 -14.69 -19.15 9.72
C TYR A 229 -14.57 -18.10 8.64
N PHE A 230 -15.68 -17.76 8.01
CA PHE A 230 -15.77 -16.63 7.07
C PHE A 230 -16.66 -15.56 7.69
N ASP A 231 -16.16 -14.34 7.76
CA ASP A 231 -16.91 -13.21 8.29
C ASP A 231 -17.53 -12.39 7.15
N PHE A 232 -18.78 -12.69 6.85
CA PHE A 232 -19.56 -11.99 5.83
C PHE A 232 -20.13 -10.64 6.31
N GLU A 233 -19.99 -10.32 7.59
CA GLU A 233 -20.49 -9.08 8.18
C GLU A 233 -19.46 -7.94 8.12
N LEU A 234 -18.19 -8.25 7.81
CA LEU A 234 -17.16 -7.22 7.69
C LEU A 234 -17.47 -6.27 6.53
N PRO A 235 -17.29 -4.96 6.73
CA PRO A 235 -17.48 -3.98 5.68
C PRO A 235 -16.62 -4.33 4.46
N GLY A 236 -17.22 -4.35 3.28
CA GLY A 236 -16.53 -4.62 2.01
C GLY A 236 -16.35 -6.08 1.67
N SER A 237 -16.81 -7.02 2.51
CA SER A 237 -16.81 -8.43 2.15
C SER A 237 -17.53 -8.65 0.82
N THR A 238 -16.86 -9.34 -0.11
CA THR A 238 -17.38 -9.70 -1.43
C THR A 238 -17.75 -11.18 -1.53
N HIS A 239 -17.56 -11.95 -0.47
CA HIS A 239 -18.08 -13.31 -0.36
C HIS A 239 -19.60 -13.29 -0.46
N ASN A 240 -20.08 -13.27 -1.69
CA ASN A 240 -21.51 -13.31 -1.95
C ASN A 240 -22.01 -14.74 -1.93
N ILE A 241 -22.45 -15.22 -0.77
CA ILE A 241 -23.43 -16.28 -0.75
C ILE A 241 -24.75 -15.64 -1.19
N ARG A 242 -25.07 -15.74 -2.47
CA ARG A 242 -26.37 -15.34 -3.00
C ARG A 242 -27.27 -16.55 -3.02
N LEU A 243 -28.36 -16.52 -2.29
CA LEU A 243 -29.51 -17.37 -2.57
C LEU A 243 -30.13 -16.89 -3.89
N SER A 244 -29.67 -17.45 -4.99
CA SER A 244 -30.28 -17.19 -6.32
C SER A 244 -31.61 -17.92 -6.48
N ASP A 245 -31.85 -18.89 -5.63
CA ASP A 245 -33.05 -19.72 -5.51
C ASP A 245 -33.19 -20.07 -4.01
N PRO A 246 -34.32 -19.83 -3.35
CA PRO A 246 -34.52 -20.15 -1.96
C PRO A 246 -34.25 -21.63 -1.63
N PHE A 247 -34.16 -22.50 -2.63
CA PHE A 247 -33.85 -23.91 -2.49
C PHE A 247 -32.44 -24.30 -2.91
N ARG A 248 -31.61 -23.35 -3.37
CA ARG A 248 -30.23 -23.59 -3.76
C ARG A 248 -29.28 -22.60 -3.09
N CYS A 249 -28.61 -23.05 -2.04
CA CYS A 249 -27.43 -22.38 -1.52
C CYS A 249 -26.29 -22.62 -2.54
N ARG A 250 -25.80 -21.57 -3.18
CA ARG A 250 -24.58 -21.61 -3.98
C ARG A 250 -23.53 -20.83 -3.21
N ALA A 251 -22.49 -21.55 -2.76
CA ALA A 251 -21.26 -20.96 -2.31
C ALA A 251 -20.48 -20.37 -3.48
#